data_a47e7191fa60e6180d93b4f88f499892
#
_entry.id   a47e7191fa60e6180d93b4f88f499892
#
_cell.length_a   1.000
_cell.length_b   1.000
_cell.length_c   1.000
_cell.angle_alpha   90.00
_cell.angle_beta   90.00
_cell.angle_gamma   90.00
#
_symmetry.space_group_name_H-M   'P 1'
#
loop_
_entity.id
_entity.type
_entity.pdbx_description
1 polymer ?
#
loop_
_entity_poly.entity_id
_entity_poly.type
_entity_poly.pdbx_seq_one_letter_code
_entity_poly.pdbx_strand_id
1 'polypeptide(L)'
;MTMNKILVSIYVPALDEKYDFWIPINKKVYRVILLLIRLIYEKSDGHYEPTTLPLLYDKLTAKFYDIDLTVKENKIMNGTQMILI
;
A
#
# COMPACT_ATOMS: atom_id res chain seq x y z
N MET A 1 -17.18 -13.41 12.77
CA MET A 1 -15.83 -13.47 12.15
C MET A 1 -15.28 -12.06 12.03
N THR A 2 -14.09 -11.85 12.52
CA THR A 2 -13.46 -10.52 12.48
C THR A 2 -12.77 -10.32 11.15
N MET A 3 -13.04 -9.18 10.52
CA MET A 3 -12.34 -8.79 9.30
C MET A 3 -10.95 -8.28 9.66
N ASN A 4 -9.92 -8.95 9.16
CA ASN A 4 -8.52 -8.56 9.37
C ASN A 4 -7.94 -7.77 8.20
N LYS A 5 -8.78 -7.38 7.27
CA LYS A 5 -8.38 -6.66 6.05
C LYS A 5 -9.24 -5.43 5.84
N ILE A 6 -8.64 -4.43 5.22
CA ILE A 6 -9.35 -3.22 4.80
C ILE A 6 -9.11 -2.97 3.33
N LEU A 7 -10.04 -2.29 2.68
CA LEU A 7 -9.90 -1.91 1.29
C LEU A 7 -9.28 -0.52 1.22
N VAL A 8 -8.18 -0.41 0.48
CA VAL A 8 -7.47 0.86 0.29
C VAL A 8 -7.23 1.10 -1.20
N SER A 9 -7.02 2.36 -1.54
CA SER A 9 -6.71 2.79 -2.91
C SER A 9 -5.25 3.21 -2.98
N ILE A 10 -4.51 2.66 -3.94
CA ILE A 10 -3.08 2.90 -4.10
C ILE A 10 -2.83 3.54 -5.47
N TYR A 11 -2.30 4.76 -5.48
CA TYR A 11 -1.84 5.38 -6.71
C TYR A 11 -0.34 5.12 -6.88
N VAL A 12 0.05 4.68 -8.07
CA VAL A 12 1.44 4.38 -8.42
C VAL A 12 1.88 5.34 -9.51
N PRO A 13 2.57 6.45 -9.16
CA PRO A 13 2.98 7.46 -10.15
C PRO A 13 3.81 6.89 -11.29
N ALA A 14 4.68 5.92 -11.02
CA ALA A 14 5.53 5.30 -12.04
C ALA A 14 4.72 4.69 -13.19
N LEU A 15 3.49 4.27 -12.93
CA LEU A 15 2.60 3.68 -13.92
C LEU A 15 1.44 4.60 -14.29
N ASP A 16 1.26 5.70 -13.56
CA ASP A 16 0.08 6.56 -13.64
C ASP A 16 -1.22 5.73 -13.53
N GLU A 17 -1.24 4.82 -12.58
CA GLU A 17 -2.35 3.90 -12.37
C GLU A 17 -2.77 3.87 -10.90
N LYS A 18 -4.05 3.63 -10.68
CA LYS A 18 -4.63 3.50 -9.35
C LYS A 18 -5.21 2.09 -9.20
N TYR A 19 -4.94 1.48 -8.06
CA TYR A 19 -5.40 0.12 -7.74
C TYR A 19 -6.12 0.11 -6.40
N ASP A 20 -7.12 -0.75 -6.29
CA ASP A 20 -7.79 -1.00 -5.02
C ASP A 20 -7.39 -2.39 -4.55
N PHE A 21 -6.90 -2.47 -3.31
CA PHE A 21 -6.47 -3.74 -2.74
C PHE A 21 -7.00 -3.92 -1.32
N TRP A 22 -7.28 -5.15 -0.98
CA TRP A 22 -7.51 -5.55 0.41
C TRP A 22 -6.14 -5.78 1.05
N ILE A 23 -5.87 -5.09 2.15
CA ILE A 23 -4.59 -5.24 2.86
C ILE A 23 -4.82 -5.70 4.30
N PRO A 24 -3.92 -6.54 4.86
CA PRO A 24 -4.05 -7.01 6.24
C PRO A 24 -3.70 -5.89 7.23
N ILE A 25 -4.51 -5.73 8.28
CA ILE A 25 -4.31 -4.65 9.25
C ILE A 25 -3.29 -4.98 10.32
N ASN A 26 -3.01 -6.28 10.53
CA ASN A 26 -2.10 -6.75 11.58
C ASN A 26 -0.67 -6.96 11.11
N LYS A 27 -0.37 -6.62 9.87
CA LYS A 27 0.98 -6.72 9.31
C LYS A 27 1.66 -5.37 9.35
N LYS A 28 2.97 -5.37 9.55
CA LYS A 28 3.77 -4.15 9.48
C LYS A 28 3.70 -3.57 8.07
N VAL A 29 3.74 -2.26 7.97
CA VAL A 29 3.61 -1.58 6.67
C VAL A 29 4.67 -2.05 5.68
N TYR A 30 5.92 -2.31 6.12
CA TYR A 30 6.93 -2.78 5.18
C TYR A 30 6.54 -4.11 4.54
N ARG A 31 5.85 -5.00 5.27
CA ARG A 31 5.33 -6.25 4.71
C ARG A 31 4.24 -6.00 3.67
N VAL A 32 3.40 -5.02 3.96
CA VAL A 32 2.34 -4.62 3.03
C VAL A 32 2.96 -4.04 1.75
N ILE A 33 4.02 -3.24 1.87
CA ILE A 33 4.72 -2.70 0.69
C ILE A 33 5.25 -3.85 -0.18
N LEU A 34 5.85 -4.87 0.42
CA LEU A 34 6.33 -6.04 -0.33
C LEU A 34 5.18 -6.77 -1.04
N LEU A 35 4.05 -6.89 -0.37
CA LEU A 35 2.85 -7.49 -0.97
C LEU A 35 2.35 -6.65 -2.14
N LEU A 36 2.29 -5.33 -1.97
CA LEU A 36 1.83 -4.41 -3.03
C LEU A 36 2.72 -4.47 -4.27
N ILE A 37 4.05 -4.55 -4.08
CA ILE A 37 4.98 -4.69 -5.19
C ILE A 37 4.61 -5.90 -6.05
N ARG A 38 4.36 -7.05 -5.41
CA ARG A 38 4.02 -8.27 -6.12
C ARG A 38 2.66 -8.17 -6.81
N LEU A 39 1.65 -7.63 -6.11
CA LEU A 39 0.31 -7.50 -6.67
C LEU A 39 0.30 -6.54 -7.86
N ILE A 40 1.01 -5.42 -7.75
CA ILE A 40 1.07 -4.43 -8.83
C ILE A 40 1.88 -4.98 -10.01
N TYR A 41 2.95 -5.75 -9.74
CA TYR A 41 3.69 -6.42 -10.79
C TYR A 41 2.74 -7.30 -11.63
N GLU A 42 1.92 -8.12 -10.97
CA GLU A 42 0.97 -8.99 -11.65
C GLU A 42 -0.10 -8.18 -12.40
N LYS A 43 -0.67 -7.16 -11.76
CA LYS A 43 -1.73 -6.33 -12.37
C LYS A 43 -1.23 -5.50 -13.54
N SER A 44 0.05 -5.13 -13.55
CA SER A 44 0.65 -4.32 -14.60
C SER A 44 1.34 -5.14 -15.69
N ASP A 45 1.14 -6.46 -15.69
CA ASP A 45 1.79 -7.37 -16.64
C ASP A 45 3.32 -7.24 -16.62
N GLY A 46 3.88 -7.11 -15.42
CA GLY A 46 5.31 -7.04 -15.22
C GLY A 46 5.93 -5.66 -15.42
N HIS A 47 5.12 -4.60 -15.55
CA HIS A 47 5.64 -3.26 -15.79
C HIS A 47 6.08 -2.54 -14.52
N TYR A 48 5.84 -3.12 -13.34
CA TYR A 48 6.22 -2.52 -12.07
C TYR A 48 7.33 -3.34 -11.41
N GLU A 49 8.56 -2.87 -11.54
CA GLU A 49 9.74 -3.51 -10.94
C GLU A 49 10.62 -2.45 -10.27
N PRO A 50 10.25 -1.98 -9.07
CA PRO A 50 11.06 -0.99 -8.38
C PRO A 50 12.43 -1.57 -8.00
N THR A 51 13.50 -0.78 -8.17
CA THR A 51 14.87 -1.19 -7.85
C THR A 51 15.22 -0.96 -6.39
N THR A 52 14.46 -0.11 -5.70
CA THR A 52 14.58 0.14 -4.27
C THR A 52 13.22 -0.04 -3.64
N LEU A 53 13.18 -0.21 -2.32
CA LEU A 53 11.90 -0.32 -1.61
C LEU A 53 11.13 1.00 -1.77
N PRO A 54 9.94 0.96 -2.38
CA PRO A 54 9.14 2.18 -2.51
C PRO A 54 8.61 2.64 -1.16
N LEU A 55 8.29 3.93 -1.08
CA LEU A 55 7.72 4.55 0.10
C LEU A 55 6.21 4.63 -0.06
N LEU A 56 5.50 4.49 1.07
CA LEU A 56 4.05 4.58 1.10
C LEU A 56 3.64 5.75 1.97
N TYR A 57 2.79 6.63 1.45
CA TYR A 57 2.32 7.76 2.23
C TYR A 57 0.84 8.03 1.96
N ASP A 58 0.23 8.80 2.89
CA ASP A 58 -1.17 9.18 2.82
C ASP A 58 -1.36 10.31 1.82
N LYS A 59 -2.30 10.15 0.91
CA LYS A 59 -2.56 11.12 -0.15
C LYS A 59 -3.05 12.46 0.41
N LEU A 60 -3.87 12.42 1.46
CA LEU A 60 -4.48 13.63 2.00
C LEU A 60 -3.53 14.43 2.88
N THR A 61 -2.74 13.76 3.72
CA THR A 61 -1.84 14.42 4.66
C THR A 61 -0.43 14.58 4.13
N ALA A 62 -0.07 13.85 3.09
CA ALA A 62 1.28 13.77 2.53
C ALA A 62 2.31 13.29 3.54
N LYS A 63 1.88 12.53 4.55
CA LYS A 63 2.77 11.97 5.57
C LYS A 63 3.09 10.52 5.25
N PHE A 64 4.37 10.15 5.36
CA PHE A 64 4.79 8.78 5.20
C PHE A 64 4.34 7.95 6.39
N TYR A 65 3.96 6.70 6.11
CA TYR A 65 3.63 5.77 7.18
C TYR A 65 4.91 5.22 7.81
N ASP A 66 4.82 4.90 9.10
CA ASP A 66 5.91 4.23 9.82
C ASP A 66 5.93 2.76 9.39
N ILE A 67 6.99 2.35 8.69
CA ILE A 67 7.08 0.99 8.13
C ILE A 67 7.28 -0.09 9.20
N ASP A 68 7.70 0.30 10.39
CA ASP A 68 7.91 -0.63 11.50
C ASP A 68 6.65 -0.88 12.33
N LEU A 69 5.61 -0.11 12.08
CA LEU A 69 4.30 -0.27 12.71
C LEU A 69 3.34 -0.99 11.77
N THR A 70 2.31 -1.60 12.36
CA THR A 70 1.27 -2.27 11.58
C THR A 70 0.39 -1.25 10.86
N VAL A 71 -0.39 -1.74 9.90
CA VAL A 71 -1.41 -0.93 9.22
C VAL A 71 -2.35 -0.31 10.25
N LYS A 72 -2.80 -1.11 11.23
CA LYS A 72 -3.69 -0.65 12.28
C LYS A 72 -3.04 0.41 13.16
N GLU A 73 -1.79 0.22 13.55
CA GLU A 73 -1.06 1.19 14.38
C GLU A 73 -0.80 2.50 13.65
N ASN A 74 -0.69 2.47 12.32
CA ASN A 74 -0.59 3.67 11.49
C ASN A 74 -1.94 4.35 11.29
N LYS A 75 -3.01 3.79 11.85
CA LYS A 75 -4.38 4.30 11.74
C LYS A 75 -4.88 4.38 10.30
N ILE A 76 -4.39 3.47 9.47
CA ILE A 76 -4.88 3.31 8.11
C ILE A 76 -6.26 2.65 8.18
N MET A 77 -7.23 3.24 7.52
CA MET A 77 -8.63 2.83 7.62
C MET A 77 -9.17 2.39 6.27
N ASN A 78 -10.32 1.72 6.32
CA ASN A 78 -11.02 1.36 5.11
C ASN A 78 -11.30 2.62 4.28
N GLY A 79 -10.98 2.58 3.00
CA GLY A 79 -11.15 3.73 2.10
C GLY A 79 -9.99 4.70 2.05
N THR A 80 -8.93 4.47 2.83
CA THR A 80 -7.74 5.33 2.79
C THR A 80 -7.15 5.35 1.39
N GLN A 81 -6.76 6.55 0.93
CA GLN A 81 -6.06 6.74 -0.33
C GLN A 81 -4.58 6.95 -0.07
N MET A 82 -3.75 6.17 -0.75
CA MET A 82 -2.30 6.17 -0.54
C MET A 82 -1.56 6.34 -1.86
N ILE A 83 -0.29 6.73 -1.75
CA ILE A 83 0.60 6.84 -2.89
C ILE A 83 1.84 5.98 -2.60
N LEU A 84 2.18 5.14 -3.56
CA LEU A 84 3.36 4.28 -3.51
C LEU A 84 4.40 4.81 -4.49
N ILE A 85 5.49 5.34 -3.95
CA ILE A 85 6.47 6.06 -4.76
C ILE A 85 7.90 5.54 -4.58
#